data_8438225113924d70cca70b9e1b0ef6c2
#
_entry.id   8438225113924d70cca70b9e1b0ef6c2
#
_cell.length_a   1.000
_cell.length_b   1.000
_cell.length_c   1.000
_cell.angle_alpha   90.00
_cell.angle_beta   90.00
_cell.angle_gamma   90.00
#
_symmetry.space_group_name_H-M   'P 1'
#
loop_
_entity.id
_entity.type
_entity.pdbx_description
1 polymer ?
#
loop_
_entity_poly.entity_id
_entity_poly.type
_entity_poly.pdbx_seq_one_letter_code
_entity_poly.pdbx_strand_id
1 'polypeptide(L)'
;MSTSYSLSVYRFNPDQDKQPYMQTIEVEKDRVSGIMLLDLLKAAKEKDASLCFRHACGAGVCGSDGMNINGMNGLACMTQLQSLSEKITLRPLPGLPVIRDLVVDLGQFYKQYHSIKPYLQAPPPKDGREHIQMEQDRQKMDGLYECILCACCTTACPSWWWNPDKFVGPAGLLWACRFIVDTRDTKQKERLEDLDDA
;
A
#
# COMPACT_ATOMS: atom_id res chain seq x y z
N MET A 1 -17.75 27.79 11.29
CA MET A 1 -16.93 26.73 10.69
C MET A 1 -15.73 26.54 11.60
N SER A 2 -15.34 25.30 11.90
CA SER A 2 -14.14 25.05 12.70
C SER A 2 -12.90 25.62 12.01
N THR A 3 -11.99 26.17 12.78
CA THR A 3 -10.73 26.76 12.32
C THR A 3 -9.60 25.73 12.29
N SER A 4 -9.87 24.50 12.75
CA SER A 4 -8.88 23.41 12.87
C SER A 4 -9.42 22.07 12.38
N TYR A 5 -8.50 21.17 12.02
CA TYR A 5 -8.71 19.74 11.89
C TYR A 5 -8.33 19.05 13.19
N SER A 6 -9.09 18.03 13.58
CA SER A 6 -8.84 17.19 14.75
C SER A 6 -8.40 15.80 14.28
N LEU A 7 -7.10 15.50 14.39
CA LEU A 7 -6.52 14.22 14.03
C LEU A 7 -6.45 13.28 15.23
N SER A 8 -7.20 12.18 15.22
CA SER A 8 -7.05 11.08 16.15
C SER A 8 -6.10 10.05 15.54
N VAL A 9 -4.84 10.03 16.00
CA VAL A 9 -3.76 9.22 15.40
C VAL A 9 -3.39 8.07 16.33
N TYR A 10 -3.29 6.87 15.77
CA TYR A 10 -2.71 5.73 16.49
C TYR A 10 -1.24 5.98 16.79
N ARG A 11 -0.86 5.81 18.06
CA ARG A 11 0.49 5.99 18.54
C ARG A 11 1.00 4.72 19.21
N PHE A 12 2.23 4.39 18.89
CA PHE A 12 2.95 3.30 19.51
C PHE A 12 4.45 3.46 19.26
N ASN A 13 5.23 3.53 20.33
CA ASN A 13 6.69 3.47 20.29
C ASN A 13 7.13 2.24 21.10
N PRO A 14 7.67 1.17 20.48
CA PRO A 14 8.01 -0.07 21.19
C PRO A 14 9.07 0.11 22.29
N ASP A 15 9.88 1.19 22.21
CA ASP A 15 10.91 1.47 23.20
C ASP A 15 10.36 2.14 24.48
N GLN A 16 9.15 2.69 24.43
CA GLN A 16 8.58 3.54 25.48
C GLN A 16 7.19 3.09 25.92
N ASP A 17 6.37 2.60 24.99
CA ASP A 17 4.95 2.34 25.23
C ASP A 17 4.71 0.86 25.56
N LYS A 18 3.95 0.58 26.62
CA LYS A 18 3.51 -0.78 26.95
C LYS A 18 2.39 -1.26 26.04
N GLN A 19 1.58 -0.35 25.54
CA GLN A 19 0.46 -0.62 24.65
C GLN A 19 0.16 0.60 23.77
N PRO A 20 -0.41 0.38 22.57
CA PRO A 20 -0.80 1.48 21.70
C PRO A 20 -1.94 2.32 22.31
N TYR A 21 -2.01 3.59 21.89
CA TYR A 21 -3.06 4.53 22.29
C TYR A 21 -3.44 5.44 21.13
N MET A 22 -4.54 6.19 21.27
CA MET A 22 -4.95 7.20 20.30
C MET A 22 -4.62 8.58 20.86
N GLN A 23 -3.87 9.37 20.10
CA GLN A 23 -3.56 10.76 20.41
C GLN A 23 -4.38 11.70 19.54
N THR A 24 -4.95 12.74 20.12
CA THR A 24 -5.60 13.80 19.34
C THR A 24 -4.61 14.95 19.12
N ILE A 25 -4.41 15.33 17.85
CA ILE A 25 -3.57 16.47 17.44
C ILE A 25 -4.48 17.46 16.72
N GLU A 26 -4.61 18.67 17.27
CA GLU A 26 -5.33 19.77 16.62
C GLU A 26 -4.39 20.54 15.69
N VAL A 27 -4.80 20.71 14.44
CA VAL A 27 -4.02 21.44 13.42
C VAL A 27 -4.88 22.55 12.84
N GLU A 28 -4.45 23.78 12.96
CA GLU A 28 -5.12 24.94 12.39
C GLU A 28 -5.08 24.86 10.85
N LYS A 29 -6.22 25.19 10.21
CA LYS A 29 -6.36 25.06 8.75
C LYS A 29 -5.39 25.95 7.96
N ASP A 30 -5.02 27.10 8.50
CA ASP A 30 -4.06 28.05 7.92
C ASP A 30 -2.62 27.52 7.93
N ARG A 31 -2.30 26.52 8.74
CA ARG A 31 -0.99 25.84 8.76
C ARG A 31 -0.86 24.74 7.73
N VAL A 32 -1.94 24.34 7.08
CA VAL A 32 -1.91 23.26 6.08
C VAL A 32 -1.63 23.86 4.70
N SER A 33 -0.44 23.62 4.16
CA SER A 33 0.04 24.21 2.92
C SER A 33 -0.52 23.59 1.64
N GLY A 34 -1.39 22.57 1.75
CA GLY A 34 -1.93 21.85 0.60
C GLY A 34 -3.36 21.36 0.84
N ILE A 35 -3.85 20.51 -0.04
CA ILE A 35 -5.23 20.02 -0.05
C ILE A 35 -5.36 18.52 0.26
N MET A 36 -4.24 17.83 0.45
CA MET A 36 -4.20 16.40 0.70
C MET A 36 -4.00 16.09 2.18
N LEU A 37 -4.45 14.91 2.61
CA LEU A 37 -4.23 14.43 3.98
C LEU A 37 -2.74 14.38 4.34
N LEU A 38 -1.86 14.08 3.38
CA LEU A 38 -0.41 14.11 3.60
C LEU A 38 0.09 15.50 4.04
N ASP A 39 -0.48 16.58 3.50
CA ASP A 39 -0.10 17.95 3.89
C ASP A 39 -0.52 18.25 5.33
N LEU A 40 -1.70 17.77 5.73
CA LEU A 40 -2.16 17.86 7.11
C LEU A 40 -1.28 17.02 8.07
N LEU A 41 -0.84 15.82 7.65
CA LEU A 41 0.09 15.00 8.44
C LEU A 41 1.45 15.67 8.62
N LYS A 42 1.96 16.35 7.58
CA LYS A 42 3.21 17.13 7.68
C LYS A 42 3.05 18.28 8.69
N ALA A 43 1.96 19.03 8.63
CA ALA A 43 1.66 20.10 9.61
C ALA A 43 1.48 19.54 11.03
N ALA A 44 0.85 18.36 11.19
CA ALA A 44 0.76 17.68 12.48
C ALA A 44 2.14 17.27 13.02
N LYS A 45 3.06 16.81 12.15
CA LYS A 45 4.43 16.45 12.52
C LYS A 45 5.27 17.66 12.93
N GLU A 46 5.01 18.85 12.40
CA GLU A 46 5.64 20.09 12.87
C GLU A 46 5.25 20.43 14.31
N LYS A 47 4.02 20.09 14.73
CA LYS A 47 3.56 20.24 16.12
C LYS A 47 4.09 19.14 17.04
N ASP A 48 4.14 17.91 16.54
CA ASP A 48 4.64 16.75 17.27
C ASP A 48 5.67 15.99 16.42
N ALA A 49 6.92 16.34 16.57
CA ALA A 49 8.04 15.75 15.82
C ALA A 49 8.20 14.23 16.05
N SER A 50 7.61 13.69 17.13
CA SER A 50 7.65 12.26 17.44
C SER A 50 6.72 11.43 16.56
N LEU A 51 5.72 12.05 15.89
CA LEU A 51 4.79 11.37 15.00
C LEU A 51 5.52 10.69 13.84
N CYS A 52 5.29 9.38 13.68
CA CYS A 52 6.00 8.57 12.69
C CYS A 52 5.06 8.06 11.59
N PHE A 53 5.35 8.39 10.34
CA PHE A 53 4.69 7.87 9.14
C PHE A 53 5.67 7.90 7.97
N ARG A 54 5.40 7.07 6.95
CA ARG A 54 6.20 7.04 5.72
C ARG A 54 5.58 7.95 4.67
N HIS A 55 6.41 8.64 3.90
CA HIS A 55 6.04 9.32 2.67
C HIS A 55 7.27 9.50 1.79
N ALA A 56 7.07 9.62 0.47
CA ALA A 56 8.15 9.91 -0.47
C ALA A 56 7.65 10.79 -1.63
N CYS A 57 6.99 10.22 -2.65
CA CYS A 57 6.67 10.94 -3.89
C CYS A 57 5.60 12.03 -3.73
N GLY A 58 4.63 11.87 -2.83
CA GLY A 58 3.49 12.76 -2.66
C GLY A 58 2.50 12.77 -3.85
N ALA A 59 2.60 11.82 -4.77
CA ALA A 59 1.90 11.82 -6.06
C ALA A 59 1.28 10.44 -6.40
N GLY A 60 1.03 9.59 -5.41
CA GLY A 60 0.37 8.31 -5.59
C GLY A 60 1.18 7.23 -6.32
N VAL A 61 2.51 7.38 -6.43
CA VAL A 61 3.36 6.46 -7.22
C VAL A 61 4.18 5.50 -6.35
N CYS A 62 4.64 5.93 -5.18
CA CYS A 62 5.53 5.11 -4.35
C CYS A 62 4.81 4.19 -3.37
N GLY A 63 3.53 4.43 -3.05
CA GLY A 63 2.73 3.63 -2.12
C GLY A 63 3.14 3.70 -0.65
N SER A 64 4.16 4.51 -0.29
CA SER A 64 4.75 4.48 1.06
C SER A 64 3.85 5.04 2.15
N ASP A 65 2.92 5.91 1.82
CA ASP A 65 1.99 6.60 2.73
C ASP A 65 0.62 5.89 2.85
N GLY A 66 0.61 4.59 2.56
CA GLY A 66 -0.57 3.74 2.78
C GLY A 66 -0.91 3.63 4.27
N MET A 67 -2.15 3.93 4.63
CA MET A 67 -2.65 3.84 6.01
C MET A 67 -4.16 3.64 6.04
N ASN A 68 -4.72 3.39 7.22
CA ASN A 68 -6.16 3.34 7.41
C ASN A 68 -6.67 4.73 7.80
N ILE A 69 -7.57 5.26 6.99
CA ILE A 69 -8.14 6.61 7.09
C ILE A 69 -9.64 6.45 7.34
N ASN A 70 -10.12 6.83 8.52
CA ASN A 70 -11.53 6.70 8.92
C ASN A 70 -12.12 5.30 8.67
N GLY A 71 -11.33 4.24 8.86
CA GLY A 71 -11.74 2.85 8.65
C GLY A 71 -11.48 2.29 7.25
N MET A 72 -11.10 3.09 6.26
CA MET A 72 -10.74 2.65 4.91
C MET A 72 -9.24 2.78 4.65
N ASN A 73 -8.64 1.80 3.97
CA ASN A 73 -7.25 1.87 3.58
C ASN A 73 -7.07 2.76 2.35
N GLY A 74 -6.09 3.64 2.37
CA GLY A 74 -5.81 4.57 1.29
C GLY A 74 -4.43 5.21 1.40
N LEU A 75 -4.08 6.01 0.40
CA LEU A 75 -2.84 6.80 0.38
C LEU A 75 -3.13 8.21 0.89
N ALA A 76 -2.37 8.68 1.86
CA ALA A 76 -2.54 10.02 2.41
C ALA A 76 -2.32 11.12 1.35
N CYS A 77 -1.39 10.91 0.40
CA CYS A 77 -1.11 11.84 -0.68
C CYS A 77 -2.20 11.89 -1.77
N MET A 78 -3.12 10.92 -1.80
CA MET A 78 -4.23 10.86 -2.77
C MET A 78 -5.59 11.14 -2.13
N THR A 79 -5.65 11.28 -0.81
CA THR A 79 -6.89 11.56 -0.07
C THR A 79 -7.04 13.06 0.11
N GLN A 80 -8.06 13.65 -0.53
CA GLN A 80 -8.35 15.07 -0.44
C GLN A 80 -9.01 15.43 0.89
N LEU A 81 -8.56 16.48 1.56
CA LEU A 81 -9.12 16.96 2.83
C LEU A 81 -10.57 17.36 2.72
N GLN A 82 -10.99 17.90 1.56
CA GLN A 82 -12.40 18.28 1.33
C GLN A 82 -13.37 17.09 1.33
N SER A 83 -12.88 15.86 1.08
CA SER A 83 -13.68 14.63 1.13
C SER A 83 -13.79 14.05 2.54
N LEU A 84 -13.05 14.61 3.49
CA LEU A 84 -13.02 14.17 4.88
C LEU A 84 -13.78 15.14 5.79
N SER A 85 -14.30 14.62 6.90
CA SER A 85 -14.78 15.45 7.99
C SER A 85 -13.61 16.15 8.72
N GLU A 86 -13.88 17.17 9.51
CA GLU A 86 -12.87 17.85 10.32
C GLU A 86 -12.24 16.94 11.40
N LYS A 87 -12.94 15.87 11.78
CA LYS A 87 -12.44 14.82 12.68
C LYS A 87 -11.96 13.63 11.85
N ILE A 88 -10.67 13.35 11.88
CA ILE A 88 -10.04 12.32 11.05
C ILE A 88 -9.35 11.31 11.97
N THR A 89 -9.64 10.03 11.79
CA THR A 89 -9.00 8.95 12.53
C THR A 89 -8.00 8.25 11.62
N LEU A 90 -6.74 8.16 12.08
CA LEU A 90 -5.64 7.54 11.35
C LEU A 90 -5.08 6.36 12.14
N ARG A 91 -4.95 5.24 11.45
CA ARG A 91 -4.38 3.99 11.98
C ARG A 91 -3.38 3.39 11.00
N PRO A 92 -2.45 2.55 11.45
CA PRO A 92 -1.61 1.78 10.54
C PRO A 92 -2.47 0.84 9.69
N LEU A 93 -1.93 0.35 8.57
CA LEU A 93 -2.55 -0.70 7.76
C LEU A 93 -2.84 -1.93 8.64
N PRO A 94 -4.07 -2.47 8.63
CA PRO A 94 -4.45 -3.57 9.51
C PRO A 94 -3.77 -4.90 9.11
N GLY A 95 -3.59 -5.79 10.07
CA GLY A 95 -3.06 -7.15 9.85
C GLY A 95 -1.54 -7.23 9.66
N LEU A 96 -0.83 -6.10 9.67
CA LEU A 96 0.63 -6.05 9.61
C LEU A 96 1.21 -5.63 10.98
N PRO A 97 2.38 -6.14 11.40
CA PRO A 97 3.04 -5.72 12.61
C PRO A 97 3.38 -4.23 12.59
N VAL A 98 3.06 -3.52 13.66
CA VAL A 98 3.39 -2.10 13.78
C VAL A 98 4.83 -1.95 14.25
N ILE A 99 5.63 -1.21 13.48
CA ILE A 99 6.99 -0.81 13.86
C ILE A 99 6.92 0.40 14.80
N ARG A 100 6.21 1.44 14.36
CA ARG A 100 5.99 2.67 15.15
C ARG A 100 4.85 3.50 14.56
N ASP A 101 3.90 3.92 15.37
CA ASP A 101 2.75 4.75 14.99
C ASP A 101 2.02 4.22 13.74
N LEU A 102 2.10 4.93 12.62
CA LEU A 102 1.50 4.56 11.33
C LEU A 102 2.42 3.71 10.45
N VAL A 103 3.61 3.38 10.92
CA VAL A 103 4.61 2.59 10.17
C VAL A 103 4.47 1.11 10.50
N VAL A 104 4.25 0.29 9.47
CA VAL A 104 4.12 -1.17 9.58
C VAL A 104 5.30 -1.90 8.93
N ASP A 105 5.52 -3.14 9.36
CA ASP A 105 6.45 -4.07 8.71
C ASP A 105 5.76 -4.71 7.50
N LEU A 106 6.33 -4.52 6.32
CA LEU A 106 5.85 -5.06 5.05
C LEU A 106 6.53 -6.38 4.67
N GLY A 107 7.34 -6.97 5.55
CA GLY A 107 8.14 -8.16 5.25
C GLY A 107 7.29 -9.33 4.76
N GLN A 108 6.17 -9.63 5.44
CA GLN A 108 5.23 -10.68 5.01
C GLN A 108 4.61 -10.39 3.65
N PHE A 109 4.15 -9.14 3.42
CA PHE A 109 3.58 -8.72 2.15
C PHE A 109 4.57 -8.92 0.98
N TYR A 110 5.82 -8.51 1.16
CA TYR A 110 6.85 -8.71 0.13
C TYR A 110 7.26 -10.17 -0.03
N LYS A 111 7.25 -10.98 1.04
CA LYS A 111 7.47 -12.43 0.93
C LYS A 111 6.41 -13.07 0.03
N GLN A 112 5.14 -12.73 0.21
CA GLN A 112 4.04 -13.19 -0.64
C GLN A 112 4.14 -12.67 -2.07
N TYR A 113 4.53 -11.41 -2.25
CA TYR A 113 4.81 -10.88 -3.57
C TYR A 113 5.95 -11.64 -4.28
N HIS A 114 7.02 -11.98 -3.59
CA HIS A 114 8.12 -12.74 -4.17
C HIS A 114 7.76 -14.21 -4.47
N SER A 115 6.85 -14.81 -3.73
CA SER A 115 6.44 -16.20 -3.94
C SER A 115 5.81 -16.43 -5.33
N ILE A 116 5.12 -15.41 -5.87
CA ILE A 116 4.50 -15.49 -7.21
C ILE A 116 5.52 -15.26 -8.35
N LYS A 117 6.82 -15.16 -8.05
CA LYS A 117 7.90 -14.97 -9.03
C LYS A 117 7.62 -13.79 -9.98
N PRO A 118 7.58 -12.53 -9.47
CA PRO A 118 7.10 -11.34 -10.20
C PRO A 118 8.12 -10.83 -11.23
N TYR A 119 8.54 -11.69 -12.13
CA TYR A 119 9.47 -11.41 -13.24
C TYR A 119 9.17 -12.32 -14.43
N LEU A 120 9.51 -11.87 -15.64
CA LEU A 120 9.30 -12.62 -16.86
C LEU A 120 10.13 -13.91 -16.85
N GLN A 121 9.48 -15.04 -17.09
CA GLN A 121 10.11 -16.35 -17.20
C GLN A 121 9.97 -16.83 -18.65
N ALA A 122 11.03 -16.59 -19.43
CA ALA A 122 11.11 -16.97 -20.83
C ALA A 122 12.54 -17.37 -21.19
N PRO A 123 12.76 -18.33 -22.12
CA PRO A 123 14.08 -18.59 -22.66
C PRO A 123 14.60 -17.37 -23.41
N PRO A 124 15.92 -17.19 -23.57
CA PRO A 124 16.46 -16.12 -24.39
C PRO A 124 15.87 -16.16 -25.81
N PRO A 125 15.60 -15.00 -26.43
CA PRO A 125 15.15 -14.94 -27.82
C PRO A 125 16.17 -15.63 -28.77
N LYS A 126 15.68 -16.36 -29.75
CA LYS A 126 16.51 -17.14 -30.66
C LYS A 126 17.51 -16.31 -31.51
N ASP A 127 17.14 -15.06 -31.75
CA ASP A 127 17.91 -14.10 -32.54
C ASP A 127 18.75 -13.13 -31.71
N GLY A 128 18.78 -13.33 -30.38
CA GLY A 128 19.52 -12.48 -29.45
C GLY A 128 18.93 -11.06 -29.30
N ARG A 129 17.72 -10.81 -29.84
CA ARG A 129 17.02 -9.54 -29.71
C ARG A 129 16.10 -9.57 -28.49
N GLU A 130 15.05 -8.76 -28.48
CA GLU A 130 14.05 -8.71 -27.43
C GLU A 130 12.85 -9.63 -27.69
N HIS A 131 12.09 -9.96 -26.65
CA HIS A 131 10.82 -10.65 -26.80
C HIS A 131 9.76 -9.71 -27.41
N ILE A 132 9.31 -10.03 -28.62
CA ILE A 132 8.28 -9.25 -29.31
C ILE A 132 6.93 -9.50 -28.65
N GLN A 133 6.17 -8.43 -28.41
CA GLN A 133 4.80 -8.47 -27.95
C GLN A 133 3.92 -7.59 -28.86
N MET A 134 2.84 -8.15 -29.34
CA MET A 134 1.87 -7.39 -30.15
C MET A 134 1.08 -6.43 -29.28
N GLU A 135 0.64 -5.31 -29.85
CA GLU A 135 -0.13 -4.28 -29.14
C GLU A 135 -1.39 -4.86 -28.46
N GLN A 136 -2.12 -5.72 -29.15
CA GLN A 136 -3.32 -6.39 -28.61
C GLN A 136 -3.02 -7.25 -27.37
N ASP A 137 -1.84 -7.89 -27.32
CA ASP A 137 -1.41 -8.68 -26.16
C ASP A 137 -0.94 -7.77 -25.03
N ARG A 138 -0.29 -6.65 -25.37
CA ARG A 138 0.08 -5.63 -24.39
C ARG A 138 -1.14 -5.03 -23.67
N GLN A 139 -2.23 -4.77 -24.42
CA GLN A 139 -3.47 -4.23 -23.86
C GLN A 139 -4.12 -5.15 -22.81
N LYS A 140 -3.92 -6.49 -22.91
CA LYS A 140 -4.40 -7.43 -21.88
C LYS A 140 -3.79 -7.21 -20.49
N MET A 141 -2.67 -6.51 -20.41
CA MET A 141 -1.97 -6.22 -19.16
C MET A 141 -2.34 -4.84 -18.57
N ASP A 142 -3.14 -4.03 -19.26
CA ASP A 142 -3.57 -2.73 -18.75
C ASP A 142 -4.38 -2.92 -17.46
N GLY A 143 -4.09 -2.09 -16.46
CA GLY A 143 -4.61 -2.23 -15.10
C GLY A 143 -3.85 -3.22 -14.21
N LEU A 144 -2.97 -4.07 -14.75
CA LEU A 144 -2.25 -5.07 -13.97
C LEU A 144 -0.85 -4.62 -13.53
N TYR A 145 -0.14 -3.87 -14.38
CA TYR A 145 1.25 -3.43 -14.10
C TYR A 145 1.33 -2.09 -13.35
N GLU A 146 0.23 -1.35 -13.26
CA GLU A 146 0.17 -0.05 -12.58
C GLU A 146 0.15 -0.18 -11.04
N CYS A 147 0.05 -1.39 -10.53
CA CYS A 147 0.09 -1.64 -9.08
C CYS A 147 1.39 -1.16 -8.46
N ILE A 148 1.29 -0.25 -7.49
CA ILE A 148 2.42 0.38 -6.80
C ILE A 148 2.82 -0.34 -5.51
N LEU A 149 2.27 -1.53 -5.22
CA LEU A 149 2.57 -2.35 -4.04
C LEU A 149 2.36 -1.61 -2.70
N CYS A 150 1.35 -0.76 -2.61
CA CYS A 150 1.05 -0.02 -1.37
C CYS A 150 0.42 -0.86 -0.25
N ALA A 151 0.10 -2.12 -0.51
CA ALA A 151 -0.54 -3.06 0.41
C ALA A 151 -1.98 -2.71 0.87
N CYS A 152 -2.56 -1.58 0.46
CA CYS A 152 -3.89 -1.16 0.90
C CYS A 152 -4.99 -2.20 0.62
N CYS A 153 -5.00 -2.80 -0.58
CA CYS A 153 -5.99 -3.83 -0.95
C CYS A 153 -5.79 -5.15 -0.19
N THR A 154 -4.54 -5.59 -0.04
CA THR A 154 -4.22 -6.83 0.67
C THR A 154 -4.58 -6.72 2.14
N THR A 155 -4.23 -5.63 2.80
CA THR A 155 -4.53 -5.40 4.22
C THR A 155 -6.01 -5.05 4.49
N ALA A 156 -6.81 -4.79 3.44
CA ALA A 156 -8.26 -4.64 3.55
C ALA A 156 -9.03 -5.94 3.26
N CYS A 157 -8.35 -7.00 2.84
CA CYS A 157 -8.99 -8.24 2.42
C CYS A 157 -9.27 -9.18 3.60
N PRO A 158 -10.55 -9.52 3.90
CA PRO A 158 -10.88 -10.45 4.98
C PRO A 158 -10.25 -11.84 4.80
N SER A 159 -10.19 -12.36 3.58
CA SER A 159 -9.56 -13.65 3.29
C SER A 159 -8.08 -13.66 3.66
N TRP A 160 -7.39 -12.54 3.46
CA TRP A 160 -6.00 -12.39 3.87
C TRP A 160 -5.85 -12.28 5.39
N TRP A 161 -6.78 -11.65 6.09
CA TRP A 161 -6.76 -11.59 7.57
C TRP A 161 -6.89 -12.97 8.22
N TRP A 162 -7.70 -13.85 7.61
CA TRP A 162 -7.94 -15.20 8.15
C TRP A 162 -6.83 -16.20 7.80
N ASN A 163 -6.14 -16.02 6.68
CA ASN A 163 -5.08 -16.89 6.20
C ASN A 163 -3.85 -16.09 5.72
N PRO A 164 -3.23 -15.28 6.59
CA PRO A 164 -2.17 -14.36 6.16
C PRO A 164 -0.88 -15.05 5.74
N ASP A 165 -0.67 -16.29 6.15
CA ASP A 165 0.50 -17.14 5.85
C ASP A 165 0.35 -17.97 4.58
N LYS A 166 -0.88 -18.20 4.10
CA LYS A 166 -1.15 -19.03 2.91
C LYS A 166 -1.63 -18.19 1.71
N PHE A 167 -2.55 -17.29 1.95
CA PHE A 167 -3.18 -16.53 0.87
C PHE A 167 -2.32 -15.33 0.45
N VAL A 168 -1.87 -15.31 -0.80
CA VAL A 168 -0.99 -14.25 -1.35
C VAL A 168 -1.62 -12.84 -1.39
N GLY A 169 -2.92 -12.75 -1.18
CA GLY A 169 -3.66 -11.49 -1.15
C GLY A 169 -3.94 -10.90 -2.54
N PRO A 170 -4.81 -9.88 -2.62
CA PRO A 170 -5.21 -9.26 -3.88
C PRO A 170 -4.05 -8.71 -4.71
N ALA A 171 -3.04 -8.10 -4.10
CA ALA A 171 -1.87 -7.60 -4.82
C ALA A 171 -1.05 -8.76 -5.42
N GLY A 172 -0.88 -9.86 -4.68
CA GLY A 172 -0.20 -11.05 -5.20
C GLY A 172 -0.93 -11.68 -6.38
N LEU A 173 -2.26 -11.83 -6.29
CA LEU A 173 -3.09 -12.33 -7.38
C LEU A 173 -3.04 -11.43 -8.62
N LEU A 174 -3.09 -10.12 -8.45
CA LEU A 174 -2.99 -9.16 -9.54
C LEU A 174 -1.65 -9.29 -10.28
N TRP A 175 -0.54 -9.37 -9.56
CA TRP A 175 0.79 -9.53 -10.14
C TRP A 175 0.99 -10.92 -10.74
N ALA A 176 0.41 -11.98 -10.18
CA ALA A 176 0.43 -13.31 -10.81
C ALA A 176 -0.34 -13.27 -12.15
N CYS A 177 -1.54 -12.68 -12.17
CA CYS A 177 -2.33 -12.51 -13.38
C CYS A 177 -1.56 -11.75 -14.46
N ARG A 178 -0.84 -10.68 -14.08
CA ARG A 178 -0.02 -9.90 -15.01
C ARG A 178 0.98 -10.78 -15.79
N PHE A 179 1.61 -11.76 -15.16
CA PHE A 179 2.55 -12.66 -15.82
C PHE A 179 1.86 -13.84 -16.53
N ILE A 180 0.71 -14.29 -16.04
CA ILE A 180 -0.08 -15.36 -16.68
C ILE A 180 -0.62 -14.91 -18.04
N VAL A 181 -1.05 -13.65 -18.16
CA VAL A 181 -1.58 -13.10 -19.42
C VAL A 181 -0.49 -12.56 -20.36
N ASP A 182 0.76 -12.45 -19.90
CA ASP A 182 1.88 -11.97 -20.70
C ASP A 182 2.29 -13.06 -21.72
N THR A 183 2.06 -12.83 -23.00
CA THR A 183 2.35 -13.77 -24.07
C THR A 183 3.84 -14.09 -24.24
N ARG A 184 4.71 -13.32 -23.63
CA ARG A 184 6.17 -13.56 -23.59
C ARG A 184 6.57 -14.54 -22.50
N ASP A 185 5.77 -14.71 -21.46
CA ASP A 185 6.02 -15.66 -20.38
C ASP A 185 5.68 -17.09 -20.85
N THR A 186 6.52 -18.05 -20.51
CA THR A 186 6.36 -19.45 -20.93
C THR A 186 5.97 -20.37 -19.78
N LYS A 187 5.70 -19.80 -18.59
CA LYS A 187 5.47 -20.55 -17.35
C LYS A 187 4.05 -20.39 -16.79
N GLN A 188 3.06 -20.12 -17.64
CA GLN A 188 1.69 -19.86 -17.21
C GLN A 188 1.11 -21.03 -16.38
N LYS A 189 1.37 -22.28 -16.79
CA LYS A 189 0.86 -23.47 -16.08
C LYS A 189 1.47 -23.58 -14.69
N GLU A 190 2.80 -23.47 -14.59
CA GLU A 190 3.50 -23.54 -13.31
C GLU A 190 3.09 -22.38 -12.37
N ARG A 191 2.81 -21.19 -12.91
CA ARG A 191 2.29 -20.07 -12.13
C ARG A 191 0.90 -20.30 -11.57
N LEU A 192 0.03 -21.02 -12.29
CA LEU A 192 -1.28 -21.42 -11.80
C LEU A 192 -1.17 -22.48 -10.71
N GLU A 193 -0.27 -23.47 -10.90
CA GLU A 193 0.03 -24.50 -9.90
C GLU A 193 0.60 -23.87 -8.61
N ASP A 194 1.53 -22.91 -8.72
CA ASP A 194 2.08 -22.16 -7.56
C ASP A 194 0.98 -21.41 -6.76
N LEU A 195 -0.13 -21.03 -7.39
CA LEU A 195 -1.26 -20.37 -6.72
C LEU A 195 -2.26 -21.34 -6.07
N ASP A 196 -2.35 -22.57 -6.57
CA ASP A 196 -3.30 -23.58 -6.08
C ASP A 196 -2.80 -24.20 -4.77
N ASP A 197 -1.50 -24.22 -4.54
CA ASP A 197 -0.85 -24.71 -3.32
C ASP A 197 -0.74 -23.67 -2.20
N ALA A 198 -1.24 -22.46 -2.41
CA ALA A 198 -1.09 -21.31 -1.51
C ALA A 198 -2.14 -21.25 -0.38
#